data_476d8dcb248f9dccc23ecefcab1cfe90
#
_entry.id   476d8dcb248f9dccc23ecefcab1cfe90
#
_cell.length_a   1.000
_cell.length_b   1.000
_cell.length_c   1.000
_cell.angle_alpha   90.00
_cell.angle_beta   90.00
_cell.angle_gamma   90.00
#
_symmetry.space_group_name_H-M   'P 1'
#
loop_
_entity.id
_entity.type
_entity.pdbx_description
1 polymer ?
#
loop_
_entity_poly.entity_id
_entity_poly.type
_entity_poly.pdbx_seq_one_letter_code
_entity_poly.pdbx_strand_id
1 'polypeptide(L)'
;MDREQDVERKLKQEVERMGGVCWKFTSSVSGVPDRLCLFPFGKLVFVELKRHGAKPRPLQQRIIAKIRKLGFRVEVIDSEQGIQELIGSIGAKNKKEDNENV
;
A
#
# COMPACT_ATOMS: atom_id res chain seq x y z
N MET A 1 -17.39 -5.30 -1.53
CA MET A 1 -15.99 -5.42 -1.09
C MET A 1 -15.77 -4.74 0.26
N ASP A 2 -16.49 -5.21 1.29
CA ASP A 2 -16.44 -4.53 2.60
C ASP A 2 -15.54 -5.23 3.61
N ARG A 3 -15.26 -6.53 3.40
CA ARG A 3 -14.43 -7.28 4.34
C ARG A 3 -12.95 -7.08 4.02
N GLU A 4 -12.13 -7.11 5.07
CA GLU A 4 -10.70 -6.96 4.92
C GLU A 4 -10.08 -7.96 3.96
N GLN A 5 -10.53 -9.23 4.00
CA GLN A 5 -10.01 -10.25 3.10
C GLN A 5 -10.34 -10.00 1.63
N ASP A 6 -11.46 -9.34 1.35
CA ASP A 6 -11.84 -8.97 -0.02
C ASP A 6 -10.93 -7.84 -0.52
N VAL A 7 -10.65 -6.87 0.34
CA VAL A 7 -9.75 -5.76 0.03
C VAL A 7 -8.33 -6.31 -0.22
N GLU A 8 -7.88 -7.23 0.62
CA GLU A 8 -6.56 -7.86 0.46
C GLU A 8 -6.42 -8.57 -0.88
N ARG A 9 -7.42 -9.37 -1.25
CA ARG A 9 -7.41 -10.10 -2.51
C ARG A 9 -7.32 -9.15 -3.70
N LYS A 10 -8.13 -8.11 -3.69
CA LYS A 10 -8.16 -7.13 -4.77
C LYS A 10 -6.85 -6.35 -4.85
N LEU A 11 -6.30 -5.95 -3.71
CA LEU A 11 -5.01 -5.26 -3.67
C LEU A 11 -3.93 -6.12 -4.30
N LYS A 12 -3.83 -7.39 -3.90
CA LYS A 12 -2.84 -8.31 -4.44
C LYS A 12 -2.97 -8.46 -5.95
N GLN A 13 -4.21 -8.63 -6.44
CA GLN A 13 -4.47 -8.76 -7.88
C GLN A 13 -3.98 -7.53 -8.64
N GLU A 14 -4.30 -6.35 -8.14
CA GLU A 14 -3.95 -5.11 -8.85
C GLU A 14 -2.45 -4.82 -8.79
N VAL A 15 -1.80 -5.11 -7.67
CA VAL A 15 -0.35 -4.95 -7.55
C VAL A 15 0.36 -5.90 -8.52
N GLU A 16 -0.08 -7.16 -8.59
CA GLU A 16 0.50 -8.14 -9.50
C GLU A 16 0.27 -7.77 -10.96
N ARG A 17 -0.89 -7.19 -11.27
CA ARG A 17 -1.17 -6.71 -12.63
C ARG A 17 -0.18 -5.62 -13.05
N MET A 18 0.29 -4.81 -12.11
CA MET A 18 1.30 -3.78 -12.35
C MET A 18 2.72 -4.33 -12.45
N GLY A 19 2.89 -5.63 -12.31
CA GLY A 19 4.21 -6.25 -12.31
C GLY A 19 4.89 -6.29 -10.95
N GLY A 20 4.14 -6.02 -9.88
CA GLY A 20 4.67 -5.99 -8.52
C GLY A 20 4.30 -7.21 -7.70
N VAL A 21 4.59 -7.14 -6.42
CA VAL A 21 4.22 -8.18 -5.43
C VAL A 21 3.61 -7.50 -4.22
N CYS A 22 2.71 -8.23 -3.56
CA CYS A 22 2.06 -7.77 -2.34
C CYS A 22 2.18 -8.88 -1.30
N TRP A 23 3.00 -8.64 -0.30
CA TRP A 23 3.32 -9.66 0.72
C TRP A 23 2.84 -9.22 2.09
N LYS A 24 2.54 -10.20 2.94
CA LYS A 24 2.33 -9.94 4.35
C LYS A 24 3.65 -9.47 4.96
N PHE A 25 3.54 -8.47 5.82
CA PHE A 25 4.69 -7.96 6.54
C PHE A 25 4.45 -8.12 8.04
N THR A 26 5.38 -8.78 8.72
CA THR A 26 5.32 -8.96 10.17
C THR A 26 6.60 -8.42 10.78
N SER A 27 6.48 -7.91 12.00
CA SER A 27 7.61 -7.30 12.72
C SER A 27 7.45 -7.55 14.21
N SER A 28 8.56 -7.58 14.93
CA SER A 28 8.55 -7.60 16.39
C SER A 28 8.05 -6.27 16.97
N VAL A 29 7.98 -5.22 16.17
CA VAL A 29 7.46 -3.91 16.57
C VAL A 29 5.95 -3.89 16.34
N SER A 30 5.18 -3.66 17.40
CA SER A 30 3.73 -3.55 17.30
C SER A 30 3.33 -2.30 16.52
N GLY A 31 2.26 -2.43 15.75
CA GLY A 31 1.68 -1.29 15.04
C GLY A 31 2.22 -1.03 13.65
N VAL A 32 3.15 -1.85 13.15
CA VAL A 32 3.64 -1.71 11.78
C VAL A 32 2.53 -2.10 10.79
N PRO A 33 2.53 -1.49 9.57
CA PRO A 33 1.59 -1.90 8.53
C PRO A 33 1.73 -3.37 8.18
N ASP A 34 0.63 -4.02 7.81
CA ASP A 34 0.59 -5.47 7.66
C ASP A 34 0.88 -5.98 6.25
N ARG A 35 1.06 -5.11 5.28
CA ARG A 35 1.39 -5.50 3.91
C ARG A 35 2.54 -4.65 3.37
N LEU A 36 3.32 -5.27 2.49
CA LEU A 36 4.41 -4.60 1.79
C LEU A 36 4.18 -4.81 0.30
N CYS A 37 4.04 -3.71 -0.42
CA CYS A 37 3.86 -3.73 -1.87
C CYS A 37 5.12 -3.22 -2.54
N LEU A 38 5.67 -4.03 -3.44
CA LEU A 38 6.83 -3.67 -4.25
C LEU A 38 6.38 -3.56 -5.69
N PHE A 39 6.70 -2.45 -6.32
CA PHE A 39 6.34 -2.16 -7.70
C PHE A 39 7.60 -2.00 -8.55
N PRO A 40 7.48 -2.12 -9.88
CA PRO A 40 8.61 -1.85 -10.77
C PRO A 40 9.23 -0.47 -10.53
N PHE A 41 10.48 -0.33 -10.88
CA PHE A 41 11.28 0.89 -10.75
C PHE A 41 11.58 1.26 -9.28
N GLY A 42 11.62 0.23 -8.41
CA GLY A 42 12.04 0.44 -7.02
C GLY A 42 11.02 1.14 -6.14
N LYS A 43 9.75 1.14 -6.50
CA LYS A 43 8.70 1.75 -5.69
C LYS A 43 8.28 0.79 -4.58
N LEU A 44 8.28 1.27 -3.34
CA LEU A 44 7.89 0.49 -2.17
C LEU A 44 6.78 1.23 -1.43
N VAL A 45 5.69 0.52 -1.13
CA VAL A 45 4.57 1.09 -0.38
C VAL A 45 4.19 0.13 0.73
N PHE A 46 4.19 0.63 1.97
CA PHE A 46 3.58 -0.09 3.08
C PHE A 46 2.08 0.12 3.03
N VAL A 47 1.32 -0.93 3.30
CA VAL A 47 -0.15 -0.85 3.30
C VAL A 47 -0.68 -1.44 4.59
N GLU A 48 -1.54 -0.68 5.25
CA GLU A 48 -2.33 -1.18 6.37
C GLU A 48 -3.73 -1.43 5.84
N LEU A 49 -4.15 -2.70 5.86
CA LEU A 49 -5.48 -3.07 5.41
C LEU A 49 -6.48 -2.99 6.55
N LYS A 50 -7.64 -2.44 6.26
CA LYS A 50 -8.75 -2.35 7.20
C LYS A 50 -10.04 -2.75 6.50
N ARG A 51 -11.02 -3.26 7.25
CA ARG A 51 -12.36 -3.40 6.72
C ARG A 51 -12.94 -2.00 6.50
N HIS A 52 -13.92 -1.91 5.62
CA HIS A 52 -14.52 -0.62 5.25
C HIS A 52 -14.97 0.17 6.49
N GLY A 53 -14.54 1.42 6.57
CA GLY A 53 -14.89 2.32 7.65
C GLY A 53 -14.04 2.19 8.92
N ALA A 54 -13.24 1.15 9.06
CA ALA A 54 -12.36 0.98 10.21
C ALA A 54 -11.12 1.85 10.04
N LYS A 55 -10.60 2.33 11.17
CA LYS A 55 -9.42 3.20 11.20
C LYS A 55 -8.29 2.55 11.99
N PRO A 56 -7.04 2.89 11.68
CA PRO A 56 -5.91 2.41 12.47
C PRO A 56 -6.03 2.84 13.93
N ARG A 57 -5.59 1.97 14.83
CA ARG A 57 -5.52 2.28 16.26
C ARG A 57 -4.43 3.34 16.52
N PRO A 58 -4.48 4.05 17.64
CA PRO A 58 -3.49 5.11 17.96
C PRO A 58 -2.04 4.66 17.80
N LEU A 59 -1.69 3.46 18.26
CA LEU A 59 -0.33 2.94 18.09
C LEU A 59 0.04 2.79 16.62
N GLN A 60 -0.87 2.25 15.82
CA GLN A 60 -0.65 2.13 14.38
C GLN A 60 -0.46 3.49 13.72
N GLN A 61 -1.27 4.47 14.12
CA GLN A 61 -1.15 5.83 13.57
C GLN A 61 0.23 6.43 13.86
N ARG A 62 0.76 6.22 15.07
CA ARG A 62 2.08 6.72 15.44
C ARG A 62 3.18 6.06 14.63
N ILE A 63 3.10 4.74 14.45
CA ILE A 63 4.10 4.00 13.67
C ILE A 63 4.03 4.43 12.20
N ILE A 64 2.83 4.57 11.65
CA ILE A 64 2.64 5.04 10.27
C ILE A 64 3.27 6.42 10.08
N ALA A 65 3.01 7.33 11.02
CA ALA A 65 3.59 8.67 10.95
C ALA A 65 5.13 8.64 10.99
N LYS A 66 5.68 7.76 11.80
CA LYS A 66 7.13 7.60 11.90
C LYS A 66 7.75 7.11 10.59
N ILE A 67 7.11 6.13 9.95
CA ILE A 67 7.57 5.59 8.67
C ILE A 67 7.50 6.67 7.59
N ARG A 68 6.39 7.42 7.54
CA ARG A 68 6.22 8.51 6.59
C ARG A 68 7.27 9.60 6.78
N LYS A 69 7.60 9.91 8.03
CA LYS A 69 8.62 10.92 8.33
C LYS A 69 10.00 10.50 7.81
N LEU A 70 10.25 9.21 7.72
CA LEU A 70 11.50 8.68 7.15
C LEU A 70 11.51 8.73 5.62
N GLY A 71 10.41 9.13 4.99
CA GLY A 71 10.32 9.28 3.55
C GLY A 71 9.67 8.10 2.83
N PHE A 72 9.16 7.10 3.56
CA PHE A 72 8.52 5.95 2.95
C PHE A 72 7.02 6.19 2.81
N ARG A 73 6.45 5.66 1.75
CA ARG A 73 5.01 5.76 1.52
C ARG A 73 4.26 4.72 2.33
N VAL A 74 3.22 5.13 3.02
CA VAL A 74 2.31 4.25 3.75
C VAL A 74 0.88 4.64 3.39
N GLU A 75 0.08 3.66 2.99
CA GLU A 75 -1.32 3.85 2.69
C GLU A 75 -2.18 3.00 3.61
N VAL A 76 -3.29 3.56 4.08
CA VAL A 76 -4.32 2.82 4.80
C VAL A 76 -5.45 2.59 3.81
N ILE A 77 -5.75 1.31 3.54
CA ILE A 77 -6.70 0.96 2.49
C ILE A 77 -7.83 0.13 3.10
N ASP A 78 -9.06 0.59 2.92
CA ASP A 78 -10.26 -0.08 3.41
C ASP A 78 -11.31 -0.30 2.31
N SER A 79 -10.96 -0.01 1.05
CA SER A 79 -11.93 -0.05 -0.04
C SER A 79 -11.26 -0.25 -1.38
N GLU A 80 -12.07 -0.64 -2.38
CA GLU A 80 -11.59 -0.73 -3.75
C GLU A 80 -11.15 0.63 -4.29
N GLN A 81 -11.85 1.69 -3.90
CA GLN A 81 -11.45 3.04 -4.30
C GLN A 81 -10.03 3.37 -3.85
N GLY A 82 -9.69 3.03 -2.61
CA GLY A 82 -8.33 3.26 -2.10
C GLY A 82 -7.29 2.48 -2.90
N ILE A 83 -7.62 1.25 -3.31
CA ILE A 83 -6.73 0.45 -4.15
C ILE A 83 -6.53 1.15 -5.51
N GLN A 84 -7.61 1.59 -6.15
CA GLN A 84 -7.51 2.22 -7.46
C GLN A 84 -6.73 3.53 -7.40
N GLU A 85 -6.88 4.30 -6.33
CA GLU A 85 -6.09 5.51 -6.14
C GLU A 85 -4.59 5.21 -6.02
N LEU A 86 -4.23 4.17 -5.25
CA LEU A 86 -2.84 3.75 -5.14
C LEU A 86 -2.28 3.33 -6.50
N ILE A 87 -2.98 2.42 -7.19
CA ILE A 87 -2.55 1.90 -8.47
C ILE A 87 -2.43 3.03 -9.50
N GLY A 88 -3.39 3.94 -9.53
CA GLY A 88 -3.34 5.08 -10.43
C GLY A 88 -2.13 5.98 -10.19
N SER A 89 -1.78 6.21 -8.92
CA SER A 89 -0.63 7.05 -8.60
C SER A 89 0.69 6.39 -8.99
N ILE A 90 0.80 5.07 -8.81
CA ILE A 90 2.00 4.31 -9.20
C ILE A 90 2.13 4.28 -10.72
N GLY A 91 1.04 4.00 -11.44
CA GLY A 91 1.04 3.95 -12.88
C GLY A 91 1.44 5.27 -13.53
N ALA A 92 0.91 6.36 -13.03
CA ALA A 92 1.25 7.69 -13.53
C ALA A 92 2.72 8.01 -13.30
N LYS A 93 3.27 7.66 -12.14
CA LYS A 93 4.66 7.88 -11.79
C LYS A 93 5.59 7.02 -12.65
N ASN A 94 5.25 5.75 -12.86
CA ASN A 94 6.03 4.85 -13.72
C ASN A 94 6.05 5.36 -15.16
N LYS A 95 4.92 5.83 -15.66
CA LYS A 95 4.80 6.40 -16.99
C LYS A 95 5.70 7.62 -17.16
N LYS A 96 5.74 8.48 -16.18
CA LYS A 96 6.61 9.66 -16.18
C LYS A 96 8.08 9.27 -16.21
N GLU A 97 8.47 8.28 -15.43
CA GLU A 97 9.85 7.79 -15.40
C GLU A 97 10.26 7.19 -16.74
N ASP A 98 9.37 6.42 -17.38
CA ASP A 98 9.61 5.86 -18.70
C ASP A 98 9.85 6.96 -19.73
N ASN A 99 9.09 8.03 -19.67
CA ASN A 99 9.25 9.18 -20.56
C ASN A 99 10.58 9.90 -20.33
N GLU A 100 11.04 9.97 -19.10
CA GLU A 100 12.30 10.61 -18.76
C GLU A 100 13.50 9.81 -19.25
N ASN A 101 13.34 8.52 -19.43
CA ASN A 101 14.41 7.61 -19.86
C ASN A 101 14.48 7.47 -21.40
N VAL A 102 13.60 8.11 -22.12
CA VAL A 102 13.59 8.16 -23.56
C VAL A 102 14.34 9.42 -24.07
#